data_233d1e79607fb8cfa82046f7392b0139
#
_entry.id   233d1e79607fb8cfa82046f7392b0139
#
_cell.length_a   1.000
_cell.length_b   1.000
_cell.length_c   1.000
_cell.angle_alpha   90.00
_cell.angle_beta   90.00
_cell.angle_gamma   90.00
#
_symmetry.space_group_name_H-M   'P 1'
#
loop_
_entity.id
_entity.type
_entity.pdbx_description
1 polymer ?
#
loop_
_entity_poly.entity_id
_entity_poly.type
_entity_poly.pdbx_seq_one_letter_code
_entity_poly.pdbx_strand_id
1 'polypeptide(L)'
;MGKPPGFPLRPFHRSSAKGRPMSAPQGGIFALGTAAHAYLEFDVSSGRKGRDLVAAISSLREPRTTMGGVNLVSGFRPELWREAARNDAPAELEGFNEDLIGIDGFVMPATQHDAVLWLSGSAYDVVFDVARNAIAELNGLGSIVEETSSWPYRHDRDLTGFIDGTENPTLVEAPELVLVPEGNPGAGGTILLLQKWVHHAAAWESLSVTEQEHVIGRAKLDSVELEDKPADSHVASTDQDRFGKIFRRNMPYGTVTDHGTMFVGFSSEQQPLSTMLESMAGLTSGVRDALTLYTRPVSGAYYFVPAADRLRRFAEVDLGTAR
;
A
#
# COMPACT_ATOMS: atom_id res chain seq x y z
N MET A 1 61.68 -4.32 -29.20
CA MET A 1 60.23 -4.38 -28.91
C MET A 1 60.04 -5.16 -27.60
N GLY A 2 59.95 -4.44 -26.49
CA GLY A 2 59.78 -5.04 -25.16
C GLY A 2 58.29 -5.25 -24.82
N LYS A 3 57.94 -6.41 -24.27
CA LYS A 3 56.60 -6.70 -23.73
C LYS A 3 56.32 -5.81 -22.51
N PRO A 4 55.06 -5.30 -22.36
CA PRO A 4 54.70 -4.56 -21.18
C PRO A 4 54.61 -5.49 -19.95
N PRO A 5 54.88 -4.99 -18.71
CA PRO A 5 54.78 -5.80 -17.51
C PRO A 5 53.33 -6.14 -17.19
N GLY A 6 53.04 -7.43 -16.96
CA GLY A 6 51.76 -7.90 -16.51
C GLY A 6 51.48 -7.52 -15.08
N PHE A 7 50.34 -6.90 -14.79
CA PHE A 7 49.83 -6.68 -13.45
C PHE A 7 49.37 -8.00 -12.83
N PRO A 8 49.77 -8.36 -11.64
CA PRO A 8 49.25 -9.56 -10.96
C PRO A 8 47.80 -9.31 -10.52
N LEU A 9 46.85 -10.08 -11.06
CA LEU A 9 45.49 -10.17 -10.55
C LEU A 9 45.53 -10.79 -9.16
N ARG A 10 45.21 -10.00 -8.13
CA ARG A 10 44.97 -10.52 -6.79
C ARG A 10 43.66 -11.34 -6.82
N PRO A 11 43.62 -12.56 -6.23
CA PRO A 11 42.39 -13.30 -6.11
C PRO A 11 41.45 -12.56 -5.16
N PHE A 12 40.25 -12.28 -5.66
CA PHE A 12 39.14 -11.83 -4.81
C PHE A 12 38.81 -12.95 -3.82
N HIS A 13 39.21 -12.80 -2.57
CA HIS A 13 38.68 -13.61 -1.49
C HIS A 13 37.20 -13.28 -1.35
N ARG A 14 36.32 -14.14 -1.88
CA ARG A 14 34.93 -14.18 -1.49
C ARG A 14 34.87 -14.58 -0.01
N SER A 15 34.69 -13.59 0.87
CA SER A 15 34.24 -13.83 2.22
C SER A 15 32.87 -14.51 2.13
N SER A 16 32.80 -15.81 2.37
CA SER A 16 31.57 -16.55 2.52
C SER A 16 30.99 -16.34 3.93
N ALA A 17 30.59 -15.12 4.24
CA ALA A 17 29.56 -14.94 5.23
C ALA A 17 28.29 -15.50 4.57
N LYS A 18 27.87 -16.71 4.96
CA LYS A 18 26.52 -17.23 4.72
C LYS A 18 25.55 -16.37 5.55
N GLY A 19 25.31 -15.14 5.09
CA GLY A 19 24.18 -14.35 5.55
C GLY A 19 22.92 -15.15 5.20
N ARG A 20 21.98 -15.26 6.14
CA ARG A 20 20.61 -15.69 5.80
C ARG A 20 20.19 -14.84 4.59
N PRO A 21 19.59 -15.45 3.55
CA PRO A 21 19.06 -14.64 2.46
C PRO A 21 18.07 -13.63 3.06
N MET A 22 18.19 -12.35 2.67
CA MET A 22 17.26 -11.31 3.08
C MET A 22 15.85 -11.73 2.65
N SER A 23 14.86 -11.45 3.51
CA SER A 23 13.46 -11.73 3.22
C SER A 23 13.01 -10.90 2.01
N ALA A 24 12.46 -11.55 0.99
CA ALA A 24 12.07 -10.88 -0.24
C ALA A 24 10.67 -10.27 -0.09
N PRO A 25 10.47 -8.95 -0.31
CA PRO A 25 9.14 -8.35 -0.33
C PRO A 25 8.30 -8.91 -1.48
N GLN A 26 6.98 -8.69 -1.42
CA GLN A 26 6.12 -8.93 -2.58
C GLN A 26 6.42 -7.89 -3.66
N GLY A 27 6.77 -8.34 -4.87
CA GLY A 27 7.30 -7.48 -5.94
C GLY A 27 6.32 -6.38 -6.38
N GLY A 28 5.02 -6.64 -6.31
CA GLY A 28 3.97 -5.69 -6.68
C GLY A 28 3.97 -4.38 -5.88
N ILE A 29 4.53 -4.36 -4.65
CA ILE A 29 4.64 -3.16 -3.82
C ILE A 29 5.40 -2.06 -4.57
N PHE A 30 6.49 -2.42 -5.23
CA PHE A 30 7.41 -1.49 -5.91
C PHE A 30 7.28 -1.49 -7.45
N ALA A 31 6.30 -2.22 -8.00
CA ALA A 31 6.08 -2.31 -9.45
C ALA A 31 5.40 -1.04 -9.99
N LEU A 32 6.16 -0.09 -10.54
CA LEU A 32 5.66 1.13 -11.18
C LEU A 32 5.25 0.89 -12.64
N GLY A 33 4.53 1.85 -13.23
CA GLY A 33 4.15 1.85 -14.64
C GLY A 33 3.02 0.89 -15.00
N THR A 34 2.27 0.42 -14.03
CA THR A 34 1.07 -0.40 -14.22
C THR A 34 -0.13 0.47 -14.62
N ALA A 35 -0.93 0.03 -15.60
CA ALA A 35 -2.01 0.82 -16.20
C ALA A 35 -3.42 0.43 -15.71
N ALA A 36 -3.53 -0.69 -15.01
CA ALA A 36 -4.79 -1.18 -14.46
C ALA A 36 -4.55 -1.80 -13.08
N HIS A 37 -5.47 -1.55 -12.14
CA HIS A 37 -5.42 -2.05 -10.79
C HIS A 37 -6.78 -2.60 -10.38
N ALA A 38 -6.78 -3.64 -9.54
CA ALA A 38 -7.96 -4.14 -8.84
C ALA A 38 -7.60 -4.39 -7.37
N TYR A 39 -8.43 -3.87 -6.47
CA TYR A 39 -8.37 -4.11 -5.03
C TYR A 39 -9.58 -4.97 -4.67
N LEU A 40 -9.32 -6.14 -4.11
CA LEU A 40 -10.33 -7.11 -3.72
C LEU A 40 -10.20 -7.37 -2.23
N GLU A 41 -11.21 -7.03 -1.45
CA GLU A 41 -11.20 -7.27 -0.01
C GLU A 41 -12.13 -8.43 0.32
N PHE A 42 -11.69 -9.29 1.24
CA PHE A 42 -12.35 -10.55 1.57
C PHE A 42 -12.55 -10.67 3.08
N ASP A 43 -13.71 -11.23 3.45
CA ASP A 43 -13.93 -11.78 4.80
C ASP A 43 -13.88 -13.30 4.76
N VAL A 44 -13.46 -13.92 5.86
CA VAL A 44 -13.51 -15.37 6.03
C VAL A 44 -14.96 -15.85 5.90
N SER A 45 -15.20 -16.81 5.03
CA SER A 45 -16.54 -17.36 4.82
C SER A 45 -17.09 -18.02 6.11
N SER A 46 -18.40 -17.88 6.33
CA SER A 46 -19.06 -18.42 7.54
C SER A 46 -18.74 -19.90 7.75
N GLY A 47 -18.33 -20.25 8.98
CA GLY A 47 -17.95 -21.61 9.37
C GLY A 47 -16.56 -22.06 8.90
N ARG A 48 -15.79 -21.20 8.24
CA ARG A 48 -14.39 -21.48 7.85
C ARG A 48 -13.42 -20.91 8.90
N LYS A 49 -12.20 -21.43 8.86
CA LYS A 49 -11.10 -20.91 9.70
C LYS A 49 -10.32 -19.87 8.93
N GLY A 50 -9.93 -18.78 9.57
CA GLY A 50 -9.10 -17.74 8.97
C GLY A 50 -7.81 -18.27 8.39
N ARG A 51 -7.18 -19.24 9.05
CA ARG A 51 -5.98 -19.92 8.56
C ARG A 51 -6.15 -20.57 7.19
N ASP A 52 -7.34 -21.13 6.89
CA ASP A 52 -7.59 -21.79 5.60
C ASP A 52 -7.62 -20.74 4.47
N LEU A 53 -8.21 -19.55 4.72
CA LEU A 53 -8.17 -18.42 3.79
C LEU A 53 -6.75 -17.91 3.59
N VAL A 54 -5.96 -17.75 4.66
CA VAL A 54 -4.56 -17.33 4.59
C VAL A 54 -3.74 -18.30 3.75
N ALA A 55 -3.90 -19.62 3.95
CA ALA A 55 -3.21 -20.65 3.17
C ALA A 55 -3.59 -20.63 1.69
N ALA A 56 -4.88 -20.49 1.38
CA ALA A 56 -5.37 -20.41 0.01
C ALA A 56 -4.83 -19.16 -0.71
N ILE A 57 -4.89 -17.98 -0.09
CA ILE A 57 -4.31 -16.74 -0.64
C ILE A 57 -2.80 -16.89 -0.83
N SER A 58 -2.09 -17.48 0.14
CA SER A 58 -0.65 -17.71 0.05
C SER A 58 -0.27 -18.66 -1.09
N SER A 59 -1.21 -19.48 -1.58
CA SER A 59 -1.01 -20.42 -2.69
C SER A 59 -1.29 -19.81 -4.06
N LEU A 60 -1.93 -18.64 -4.12
CA LEU A 60 -2.16 -17.90 -5.37
C LEU A 60 -0.81 -17.55 -6.02
N ARG A 61 -0.76 -17.62 -7.34
CA ARG A 61 0.47 -17.36 -8.10
C ARG A 61 0.28 -16.18 -9.04
N GLU A 62 1.29 -15.33 -9.10
CA GLU A 62 1.36 -14.30 -10.12
C GLU A 62 1.39 -14.95 -11.51
N PRO A 63 0.43 -14.66 -12.39
CA PRO A 63 0.47 -15.18 -13.75
C PRO A 63 1.62 -14.53 -14.53
N ARG A 64 2.41 -15.36 -15.19
CA ARG A 64 3.49 -14.92 -16.06
C ARG A 64 3.03 -15.04 -17.49
N THR A 65 3.01 -13.90 -18.19
CA THR A 65 2.70 -13.84 -19.62
C THR A 65 3.90 -13.30 -20.40
N THR A 66 3.95 -13.56 -21.71
CA THR A 66 4.99 -13.01 -22.61
C THR A 66 4.84 -11.51 -22.86
N MET A 67 3.68 -10.93 -22.55
CA MET A 67 3.33 -9.53 -22.81
C MET A 67 3.20 -8.71 -21.51
N GLY A 68 3.87 -9.11 -20.47
CA GLY A 68 3.75 -8.56 -19.12
C GLY A 68 2.90 -9.44 -18.22
N GLY A 69 3.16 -9.39 -16.95
CA GLY A 69 2.43 -10.14 -15.93
C GLY A 69 1.43 -9.26 -15.20
N VAL A 70 0.71 -9.89 -14.28
CA VAL A 70 -0.02 -9.17 -13.23
C VAL A 70 0.75 -9.36 -11.94
N ASN A 71 1.09 -8.25 -11.28
CA ASN A 71 1.61 -8.29 -9.93
C ASN A 71 0.47 -8.59 -8.97
N LEU A 72 0.73 -9.42 -7.99
CA LEU A 72 -0.19 -9.74 -6.92
C LEU A 72 0.45 -9.36 -5.58
N VAL A 73 -0.22 -8.51 -4.82
CA VAL A 73 0.11 -8.19 -3.43
C VAL A 73 -1.01 -8.71 -2.54
N SER A 74 -0.65 -9.55 -1.58
CA SER A 74 -1.59 -10.13 -0.62
C SER A 74 -1.32 -9.56 0.77
N GLY A 75 -2.36 -8.99 1.38
CA GLY A 75 -2.34 -8.47 2.73
C GLY A 75 -3.40 -9.14 3.60
N PHE A 76 -3.16 -9.21 4.90
CA PHE A 76 -4.05 -9.84 5.86
C PHE A 76 -4.31 -8.90 7.03
N ARG A 77 -5.53 -8.91 7.53
CA ARG A 77 -5.84 -8.27 8.81
C ARG A 77 -4.80 -8.68 9.84
N PRO A 78 -4.24 -7.76 10.61
CA PRO A 78 -3.17 -8.06 11.55
C PRO A 78 -3.49 -9.20 12.52
N GLU A 79 -4.71 -9.22 13.05
CA GLU A 79 -5.17 -10.26 13.98
C GLU A 79 -5.26 -11.63 13.30
N LEU A 80 -5.76 -11.67 12.08
CA LEU A 80 -5.84 -12.90 11.27
C LEU A 80 -4.45 -13.45 10.96
N TRP A 81 -3.50 -12.60 10.54
CA TRP A 81 -2.13 -13.03 10.29
C TRP A 81 -1.44 -13.53 11.56
N ARG A 82 -1.67 -12.85 12.69
CA ARG A 82 -1.12 -13.25 14.00
C ARG A 82 -1.66 -14.61 14.45
N GLU A 83 -2.92 -14.91 14.19
CA GLU A 83 -3.51 -16.24 14.46
C GLU A 83 -2.86 -17.32 13.58
N ALA A 84 -2.70 -17.04 12.27
CA ALA A 84 -2.17 -18.01 11.32
C ALA A 84 -0.65 -18.20 11.43
N ALA A 85 0.11 -17.13 11.71
CA ALA A 85 1.57 -17.06 11.68
C ALA A 85 2.15 -16.32 12.90
N ARG A 86 1.83 -16.78 14.10
CA ARG A 86 2.12 -16.11 15.39
C ARG A 86 3.54 -15.56 15.53
N ASN A 87 4.54 -16.27 15.03
CA ASN A 87 5.95 -15.89 15.14
C ASN A 87 6.44 -14.98 14.01
N ASP A 88 5.56 -14.60 13.10
CA ASP A 88 5.89 -13.82 11.90
C ASP A 88 5.01 -12.56 11.77
N ALA A 89 4.37 -12.12 12.84
CA ALA A 89 3.57 -10.90 12.89
C ALA A 89 4.28 -9.83 13.73
N PRO A 90 4.31 -8.55 13.30
CA PRO A 90 4.71 -7.44 14.16
C PRO A 90 3.84 -7.39 15.41
N ALA A 91 4.48 -7.14 16.59
CA ALA A 91 3.81 -7.29 17.88
C ALA A 91 2.70 -6.25 18.14
N GLU A 92 2.92 -5.02 17.71
CA GLU A 92 2.07 -3.85 18.01
C GLU A 92 1.15 -3.45 16.85
N LEU A 93 1.07 -4.28 15.81
CA LEU A 93 0.23 -4.00 14.66
C LEU A 93 -1.22 -4.45 14.91
N GLU A 94 -2.18 -3.55 14.71
CA GLU A 94 -3.61 -3.80 14.85
C GLU A 94 -4.38 -3.41 13.59
N GLY A 95 -5.56 -4.01 13.37
CA GLY A 95 -6.48 -3.60 12.31
C GLY A 95 -7.05 -2.20 12.56
N PHE A 96 -7.67 -1.61 11.55
CA PHE A 96 -8.44 -0.38 11.68
C PHE A 96 -9.81 -0.72 12.29
N ASN A 97 -9.82 -1.01 13.60
CA ASN A 97 -10.96 -1.65 14.28
C ASN A 97 -12.00 -0.67 14.81
N GLU A 98 -11.67 0.62 14.89
CA GLU A 98 -12.55 1.69 15.36
C GLU A 98 -12.46 2.91 14.45
N ASP A 99 -13.58 3.63 14.32
CA ASP A 99 -13.61 4.89 13.57
C ASP A 99 -12.64 5.89 14.20
N LEU A 100 -11.80 6.54 13.38
CA LEU A 100 -11.03 7.67 13.84
C LEU A 100 -11.91 8.92 13.78
N ILE A 101 -12.25 9.45 14.97
CA ILE A 101 -13.09 10.62 15.12
C ILE A 101 -12.22 11.85 15.35
N GLY A 102 -12.20 12.72 14.36
CA GLY A 102 -11.48 13.99 14.38
C GLY A 102 -12.29 15.16 14.94
N ILE A 103 -11.71 16.36 14.85
CA ILE A 103 -12.41 17.59 15.22
C ILE A 103 -13.55 17.88 14.22
N ASP A 104 -14.48 18.75 14.60
CA ASP A 104 -15.62 19.21 13.78
C ASP A 104 -16.51 18.09 13.21
N GLY A 105 -16.54 16.92 13.90
CA GLY A 105 -17.32 15.78 13.45
C GLY A 105 -16.76 15.05 12.24
N PHE A 106 -15.49 15.29 11.87
CA PHE A 106 -14.82 14.54 10.83
C PHE A 106 -14.58 13.09 11.26
N VAL A 107 -14.89 12.13 10.39
CA VAL A 107 -14.76 10.69 10.70
C VAL A 107 -14.05 9.98 9.55
N MET A 108 -13.05 9.19 9.89
CA MET A 108 -12.48 8.17 9.00
C MET A 108 -13.03 6.81 9.45
N PRO A 109 -13.90 6.17 8.64
CA PRO A 109 -14.61 4.96 9.08
C PRO A 109 -13.68 3.74 9.12
N ALA A 110 -13.91 2.88 10.09
CA ALA A 110 -13.33 1.55 10.18
C ALA A 110 -14.14 0.59 9.31
N THR A 111 -13.54 0.11 8.23
CA THR A 111 -14.12 -0.91 7.34
C THR A 111 -13.15 -2.06 7.14
N GLN A 112 -12.57 -2.53 8.24
CA GLN A 112 -11.54 -3.55 8.23
C GLN A 112 -12.08 -4.90 7.78
N HIS A 113 -11.53 -5.45 6.69
CA HIS A 113 -11.77 -6.80 6.23
C HIS A 113 -10.60 -7.74 6.57
N ASP A 114 -10.81 -9.05 6.40
CA ASP A 114 -9.85 -10.08 6.84
C ASP A 114 -8.63 -10.18 5.91
N ALA A 115 -8.80 -9.96 4.62
CA ALA A 115 -7.70 -9.99 3.66
C ALA A 115 -7.93 -9.05 2.47
N VAL A 116 -6.84 -8.66 1.83
CA VAL A 116 -6.85 -7.88 0.59
C VAL A 116 -5.95 -8.53 -0.46
N LEU A 117 -6.38 -8.54 -1.71
CA LEU A 117 -5.58 -8.77 -2.90
C LEU A 117 -5.51 -7.48 -3.70
N TRP A 118 -4.33 -6.95 -3.91
CA TRP A 118 -4.08 -5.88 -4.85
C TRP A 118 -3.40 -6.44 -6.10
N LEU A 119 -4.11 -6.38 -7.22
CA LEU A 119 -3.61 -6.79 -8.51
C LEU A 119 -3.28 -5.56 -9.34
N SER A 120 -2.14 -5.58 -10.04
CA SER A 120 -1.76 -4.49 -10.94
C SER A 120 -1.06 -5.02 -12.19
N GLY A 121 -1.39 -4.45 -13.34
CA GLY A 121 -0.85 -4.91 -14.62
C GLY A 121 -0.87 -3.85 -15.71
N SER A 122 -0.44 -4.24 -16.91
CA SER A 122 -0.35 -3.35 -18.07
C SER A 122 -1.68 -3.12 -18.79
N ALA A 123 -2.70 -3.97 -18.57
CA ALA A 123 -3.98 -3.90 -19.25
C ALA A 123 -5.11 -4.38 -18.33
N TYR A 124 -6.27 -3.75 -18.48
CA TYR A 124 -7.44 -4.01 -17.62
C TYR A 124 -8.00 -5.42 -17.79
N ASP A 125 -8.12 -5.93 -19.02
CA ASP A 125 -8.62 -7.26 -19.33
C ASP A 125 -7.78 -8.36 -18.66
N VAL A 126 -6.46 -8.22 -18.65
CA VAL A 126 -5.56 -9.18 -18.00
C VAL A 126 -5.73 -9.15 -16.47
N VAL A 127 -5.79 -7.96 -15.88
CA VAL A 127 -6.05 -7.79 -14.43
C VAL A 127 -7.41 -8.35 -14.06
N PHE A 128 -8.44 -8.10 -14.89
CA PHE A 128 -9.80 -8.61 -14.71
C PHE A 128 -9.85 -10.13 -14.69
N ASP A 129 -9.20 -10.81 -15.65
CA ASP A 129 -9.19 -12.28 -15.70
C ASP A 129 -8.46 -12.88 -14.49
N VAL A 130 -7.35 -12.29 -14.06
CA VAL A 130 -6.63 -12.74 -12.86
C VAL A 130 -7.47 -12.53 -11.60
N ALA A 131 -8.13 -11.39 -11.48
CA ALA A 131 -9.03 -11.08 -10.36
C ALA A 131 -10.16 -12.12 -10.27
N ARG A 132 -10.84 -12.40 -11.40
CA ARG A 132 -11.88 -13.43 -11.46
C ARG A 132 -11.39 -14.82 -11.07
N ASN A 133 -10.22 -15.21 -11.54
CA ASN A 133 -9.63 -16.49 -11.19
C ASN A 133 -9.31 -16.57 -9.69
N ALA A 134 -8.72 -15.52 -9.11
CA ALA A 134 -8.46 -15.47 -7.67
C ALA A 134 -9.76 -15.59 -6.85
N ILE A 135 -10.83 -14.87 -7.22
CA ILE A 135 -12.14 -15.00 -6.57
C ILE A 135 -12.66 -16.43 -6.66
N ALA A 136 -12.54 -17.07 -7.83
CA ALA A 136 -12.99 -18.44 -8.03
C ALA A 136 -12.19 -19.46 -7.20
N GLU A 137 -10.85 -19.29 -7.10
CA GLU A 137 -9.97 -20.14 -6.29
C GLU A 137 -10.25 -20.01 -4.79
N LEU A 138 -10.64 -18.81 -4.33
CA LEU A 138 -10.97 -18.54 -2.92
C LEU A 138 -12.43 -18.86 -2.56
N ASN A 139 -13.26 -19.26 -3.52
CA ASN A 139 -14.66 -19.54 -3.31
C ASN A 139 -14.89 -20.60 -2.21
N GLY A 140 -15.76 -20.27 -1.26
CA GLY A 140 -16.07 -21.12 -0.10
C GLY A 140 -15.06 -21.06 1.05
N LEU A 141 -13.96 -20.32 0.90
CA LEU A 141 -13.00 -20.00 1.97
C LEU A 141 -13.09 -18.53 2.36
N GLY A 142 -13.13 -17.64 1.37
CA GLY A 142 -13.33 -16.21 1.52
C GLY A 142 -14.53 -15.72 0.70
N SER A 143 -15.24 -14.75 1.24
CA SER A 143 -16.32 -14.04 0.54
C SER A 143 -15.80 -12.66 0.16
N ILE A 144 -15.88 -12.28 -1.12
CA ILE A 144 -15.56 -10.92 -1.55
C ILE A 144 -16.60 -9.95 -1.01
N VAL A 145 -16.14 -8.86 -0.41
CA VAL A 145 -16.98 -7.86 0.26
C VAL A 145 -16.81 -6.47 -0.33
N GLU A 146 -15.63 -6.16 -0.86
CA GLU A 146 -15.39 -4.91 -1.57
C GLU A 146 -14.53 -5.18 -2.80
N GLU A 147 -14.85 -4.49 -3.88
CA GLU A 147 -14.13 -4.54 -5.15
C GLU A 147 -13.96 -3.14 -5.71
N THR A 148 -12.72 -2.76 -6.02
CA THR A 148 -12.44 -1.45 -6.61
C THR A 148 -11.45 -1.58 -7.76
N SER A 149 -11.85 -1.11 -8.93
CA SER A 149 -10.96 -0.94 -10.08
C SER A 149 -10.38 0.46 -10.12
N SER A 150 -9.10 0.58 -10.49
CA SER A 150 -8.38 1.84 -10.52
C SER A 150 -7.44 1.92 -11.72
N TRP A 151 -7.03 3.13 -12.07
CA TRP A 151 -6.18 3.44 -13.22
C TRP A 151 -5.27 4.65 -12.92
N PRO A 152 -4.10 4.81 -13.58
CA PRO A 152 -3.27 6.01 -13.46
C PRO A 152 -3.92 7.19 -14.22
N TYR A 153 -3.79 8.40 -13.66
CA TYR A 153 -4.33 9.62 -14.25
C TYR A 153 -3.21 10.58 -14.63
N ARG A 154 -3.19 11.01 -15.89
CA ARG A 154 -2.28 12.04 -16.43
C ARG A 154 -0.83 11.87 -15.94
N HIS A 155 -0.26 10.70 -16.13
CA HIS A 155 1.04 10.26 -15.63
C HIS A 155 1.02 10.13 -14.11
N ASP A 156 1.66 11.04 -13.38
CA ASP A 156 1.83 10.97 -11.93
C ASP A 156 0.90 11.93 -11.16
N ARG A 157 -0.24 12.34 -11.75
CA ARG A 157 -1.20 13.22 -11.08
C ARG A 157 -2.36 12.44 -10.48
N ASP A 158 -2.91 12.98 -9.42
CA ASP A 158 -4.21 12.55 -8.89
C ASP A 158 -5.37 13.36 -9.49
N LEU A 159 -6.60 13.10 -9.07
CA LEU A 159 -7.78 13.80 -9.58
C LEU A 159 -7.92 15.24 -9.07
N THR A 160 -7.12 15.70 -8.11
CA THR A 160 -7.01 17.11 -7.74
C THR A 160 -6.21 17.91 -8.77
N GLY A 161 -5.48 17.20 -9.63
CA GLY A 161 -4.61 17.77 -10.66
C GLY A 161 -3.18 18.04 -10.20
N PHE A 162 -2.84 17.73 -8.94
CA PHE A 162 -1.47 17.81 -8.42
C PHE A 162 -0.67 16.53 -8.71
N ILE A 163 0.66 16.63 -8.73
CA ILE A 163 1.54 15.46 -8.84
C ILE A 163 1.48 14.69 -7.53
N ASP A 164 1.15 13.41 -7.60
CA ASP A 164 1.14 12.52 -6.42
C ASP A 164 2.51 11.88 -6.19
N GLY A 165 2.80 11.56 -4.94
CA GLY A 165 4.01 10.84 -4.57
C GLY A 165 5.29 11.68 -4.55
N THR A 166 5.21 13.02 -4.53
CA THR A 166 6.38 13.91 -4.46
C THR A 166 7.28 13.68 -3.24
N GLU A 167 6.72 13.18 -2.14
CA GLU A 167 7.42 12.81 -0.91
C GLU A 167 7.81 11.33 -0.84
N ASN A 168 7.52 10.54 -1.88
CA ASN A 168 7.95 9.15 -1.88
C ASN A 168 9.47 9.03 -1.85
N PRO A 169 10.01 8.11 -1.04
CA PRO A 169 11.41 7.73 -1.19
C PRO A 169 11.66 7.16 -2.59
N THR A 170 12.88 7.26 -3.07
CA THR A 170 13.27 6.63 -4.33
C THR A 170 13.09 5.11 -4.24
N LEU A 171 12.93 4.42 -5.39
CA LEU A 171 12.79 2.96 -5.40
C LEU A 171 14.01 2.21 -4.82
N VAL A 172 15.16 2.86 -4.75
CA VAL A 172 16.37 2.30 -4.13
C VAL A 172 16.27 2.39 -2.60
N GLU A 173 15.75 3.49 -2.07
CA GLU A 173 15.62 3.75 -0.64
C GLU A 173 14.37 3.14 -0.02
N ALA A 174 13.26 3.08 -0.79
CA ALA A 174 11.98 2.64 -0.30
C ALA A 174 12.00 1.28 0.45
N PRO A 175 12.71 0.24 -0.03
CA PRO A 175 12.77 -1.03 0.70
C PRO A 175 13.36 -0.91 2.12
N GLU A 176 14.37 -0.06 2.31
CA GLU A 176 15.00 0.16 3.63
C GLU A 176 14.09 0.94 4.59
N LEU A 177 13.21 1.78 4.05
CA LEU A 177 12.36 2.68 4.83
C LEU A 177 11.00 2.08 5.18
N VAL A 178 10.43 1.25 4.29
CA VAL A 178 9.05 0.79 4.44
C VAL A 178 8.89 -0.71 4.65
N LEU A 179 9.97 -1.49 4.61
CA LEU A 179 9.92 -2.91 4.97
C LEU A 179 10.33 -3.12 6.43
N VAL A 180 9.66 -4.06 7.09
CA VAL A 180 10.06 -4.49 8.44
C VAL A 180 11.51 -4.99 8.41
N PRO A 181 12.40 -4.44 9.27
CA PRO A 181 13.82 -4.77 9.24
C PRO A 181 14.10 -6.24 9.53
N GLU A 182 15.19 -6.76 8.96
CA GLU A 182 15.67 -8.12 9.24
C GLU A 182 15.92 -8.33 10.74
N GLY A 183 15.55 -9.52 11.21
CA GLY A 183 15.66 -9.89 12.63
C GLY A 183 14.40 -9.63 13.44
N ASN A 184 13.45 -8.85 12.93
CA ASN A 184 12.18 -8.61 13.59
C ASN A 184 11.10 -9.61 13.12
N PRO A 185 10.06 -9.88 13.94
CA PRO A 185 8.86 -10.57 13.46
C PRO A 185 8.25 -9.84 12.27
N GLY A 186 7.96 -10.56 11.19
CA GLY A 186 7.45 -9.95 9.96
C GLY A 186 8.50 -9.40 9.00
N ALA A 187 9.81 -9.64 9.25
CA ALA A 187 10.91 -9.14 8.42
C ALA A 187 10.67 -9.30 6.91
N GLY A 188 10.95 -8.23 6.15
CA GLY A 188 10.72 -8.14 4.71
C GLY A 188 9.26 -7.93 4.30
N GLY A 189 8.32 -7.98 5.25
CA GLY A 189 6.94 -7.53 5.07
C GLY A 189 6.78 -6.03 5.28
N THR A 190 5.56 -5.53 5.15
CA THR A 190 5.22 -4.12 5.33
C THR A 190 3.78 -3.98 5.85
N ILE A 191 3.48 -2.84 6.45
CA ILE A 191 2.13 -2.46 6.84
C ILE A 191 1.52 -1.65 5.69
N LEU A 192 0.33 -2.04 5.27
CA LEU A 192 -0.48 -1.34 4.28
C LEU A 192 -1.64 -0.64 4.96
N LEU A 193 -1.76 0.67 4.76
CA LEU A 193 -3.01 1.41 4.96
C LEU A 193 -3.73 1.52 3.62
N LEU A 194 -4.96 1.02 3.57
CA LEU A 194 -5.83 1.10 2.40
C LEU A 194 -7.08 1.90 2.74
N GLN A 195 -7.33 2.98 2.00
CA GLN A 195 -8.51 3.82 2.19
C GLN A 195 -9.09 4.26 0.84
N LYS A 196 -10.42 4.29 0.77
CA LYS A 196 -11.17 4.86 -0.36
C LYS A 196 -11.64 6.26 0.02
N TRP A 197 -11.28 7.25 -0.78
CA TRP A 197 -11.64 8.65 -0.60
C TRP A 197 -12.49 9.14 -1.77
N VAL A 198 -13.72 9.57 -1.51
CA VAL A 198 -14.61 10.19 -2.52
C VAL A 198 -14.24 11.66 -2.67
N HIS A 199 -14.17 12.15 -3.90
CA HIS A 199 -13.92 13.57 -4.18
C HIS A 199 -15.21 14.36 -4.36
N HIS A 200 -15.28 15.52 -3.75
CA HIS A 200 -16.30 16.54 -4.01
C HIS A 200 -15.84 17.41 -5.19
N ALA A 201 -15.77 16.80 -6.39
CA ALA A 201 -15.12 17.37 -7.56
C ALA A 201 -15.63 18.78 -7.92
N ALA A 202 -16.96 18.99 -7.91
CA ALA A 202 -17.55 20.30 -8.22
C ALA A 202 -17.10 21.40 -7.22
N ALA A 203 -16.98 21.07 -5.93
CA ALA A 203 -16.48 22.01 -4.93
C ALA A 203 -14.99 22.29 -5.13
N TRP A 204 -14.20 21.25 -5.42
CA TRP A 204 -12.78 21.40 -5.73
C TRP A 204 -12.51 22.23 -6.99
N GLU A 205 -13.25 21.96 -8.06
CA GLU A 205 -13.13 22.66 -9.35
C GLU A 205 -13.61 24.11 -9.31
N SER A 206 -14.44 24.48 -8.33
CA SER A 206 -14.88 25.87 -8.14
C SER A 206 -13.80 26.77 -7.53
N LEU A 207 -12.75 26.19 -6.94
CA LEU A 207 -11.62 26.94 -6.39
C LEU A 207 -10.73 27.49 -7.51
N SER A 208 -10.19 28.69 -7.29
CA SER A 208 -9.07 29.19 -8.10
C SER A 208 -7.83 28.32 -7.91
N VAL A 209 -6.89 28.36 -8.86
CA VAL A 209 -5.62 27.62 -8.75
C VAL A 209 -4.89 27.98 -7.46
N THR A 210 -4.84 29.25 -7.08
CA THR A 210 -4.18 29.68 -5.84
C THR A 210 -4.84 29.11 -4.59
N GLU A 211 -6.18 29.05 -4.53
CA GLU A 211 -6.87 28.39 -3.42
C GLU A 211 -6.58 26.91 -3.35
N GLN A 212 -6.56 26.22 -4.50
CA GLN A 212 -6.16 24.80 -4.56
C GLN A 212 -4.72 24.58 -4.08
N GLU A 213 -3.79 25.47 -4.48
CA GLU A 213 -2.39 25.44 -4.05
C GLU A 213 -2.26 25.63 -2.53
N HIS A 214 -3.05 26.54 -1.94
CA HIS A 214 -3.07 26.72 -0.48
C HIS A 214 -3.63 25.48 0.25
N VAL A 215 -4.70 24.86 -0.26
CA VAL A 215 -5.25 23.62 0.32
C VAL A 215 -4.23 22.49 0.28
N ILE A 216 -3.51 22.34 -0.80
CA ILE A 216 -2.48 21.28 -0.92
C ILE A 216 -1.19 21.67 -0.20
N GLY A 217 -0.76 22.94 -0.28
CA GLY A 217 0.52 23.44 0.23
C GLY A 217 1.65 23.38 -0.81
N ARG A 218 1.32 23.21 -2.10
CA ARG A 218 2.26 23.12 -3.22
C ARG A 218 1.77 23.90 -4.44
N ALA A 219 2.68 24.35 -5.26
CA ALA A 219 2.36 24.90 -6.59
C ALA A 219 1.82 23.78 -7.50
N LYS A 220 0.73 24.05 -8.23
CA LYS A 220 0.02 23.03 -9.02
C LYS A 220 0.80 22.57 -10.25
N LEU A 221 1.61 23.44 -10.82
CA LEU A 221 2.34 23.16 -12.07
C LEU A 221 3.47 22.15 -11.87
N ASP A 222 4.31 22.36 -10.88
CA ASP A 222 5.58 21.67 -10.68
C ASP A 222 5.69 20.96 -9.30
N SER A 223 4.63 21.12 -8.47
CA SER A 223 4.54 20.57 -7.12
C SER A 223 5.64 21.02 -6.15
N VAL A 224 6.27 22.17 -6.42
CA VAL A 224 7.18 22.80 -5.46
C VAL A 224 6.38 23.23 -4.23
N GLU A 225 6.89 22.90 -3.07
CA GLU A 225 6.26 23.25 -1.80
C GLU A 225 6.26 24.76 -1.57
N LEU A 226 5.12 25.30 -1.11
CA LEU A 226 5.00 26.73 -0.82
C LEU A 226 5.79 27.09 0.44
N GLU A 227 6.57 28.17 0.38
CA GLU A 227 7.35 28.66 1.52
C GLU A 227 6.45 29.11 2.69
N ASP A 228 5.29 29.67 2.35
CA ASP A 228 4.27 30.21 3.27
C ASP A 228 2.99 29.36 3.29
N LYS A 229 3.14 28.03 3.14
CA LYS A 229 2.00 27.12 3.16
C LYS A 229 1.14 27.28 4.41
N PRO A 230 -0.19 27.26 4.29
CA PRO A 230 -1.08 27.30 5.44
C PRO A 230 -0.86 26.12 6.39
N ALA A 231 -1.09 26.34 7.69
CA ALA A 231 -0.93 25.30 8.71
C ALA A 231 -1.92 24.14 8.56
N ASP A 232 -3.05 24.37 7.90
CA ASP A 232 -4.08 23.39 7.56
C ASP A 232 -3.90 22.75 6.16
N SER A 233 -2.83 23.12 5.44
CA SER A 233 -2.56 22.50 4.13
C SER A 233 -2.27 21.00 4.25
N HIS A 234 -2.61 20.25 3.21
CA HIS A 234 -2.40 18.79 3.18
C HIS A 234 -0.93 18.39 3.43
N VAL A 235 0.02 19.11 2.83
CA VAL A 235 1.46 18.86 3.05
C VAL A 235 1.87 19.12 4.50
N ALA A 236 1.32 20.17 5.17
CA ALA A 236 1.61 20.42 6.58
C ALA A 236 1.01 19.32 7.50
N SER A 237 -0.14 18.77 7.12
CA SER A 237 -0.83 17.72 7.85
C SER A 237 -0.22 16.33 7.66
N THR A 238 0.55 16.11 6.57
CA THR A 238 1.11 14.79 6.19
C THR A 238 2.64 14.82 6.02
N ASP A 239 3.32 15.73 6.71
CA ASP A 239 4.77 15.92 6.65
C ASP A 239 5.53 14.65 7.08
N GLN A 240 6.19 14.02 6.11
CA GLN A 240 6.95 12.77 6.33
C GLN A 240 8.26 12.96 7.11
N ASP A 241 8.78 14.16 7.21
CA ASP A 241 9.95 14.44 8.06
C ASP A 241 9.54 14.53 9.53
N ARG A 242 8.29 14.88 9.79
CA ARG A 242 7.72 14.96 11.13
C ARG A 242 7.11 13.63 11.59
N PHE A 243 6.38 12.92 10.74
CA PHE A 243 5.59 11.74 11.13
C PHE A 243 6.24 10.41 10.80
N GLY A 244 7.25 10.40 9.93
CA GLY A 244 7.93 9.22 9.44
C GLY A 244 7.65 8.93 7.96
N LYS A 245 8.56 8.18 7.34
CA LYS A 245 8.51 7.90 5.91
C LYS A 245 7.49 6.81 5.58
N ILE A 246 6.73 7.07 4.52
CA ILE A 246 5.80 6.10 3.91
C ILE A 246 6.05 6.05 2.40
N PHE A 247 5.66 4.96 1.76
CA PHE A 247 5.67 4.83 0.30
C PHE A 247 4.24 4.73 -0.21
N ARG A 248 3.80 5.70 -1.01
CA ARG A 248 2.44 5.79 -1.52
C ARG A 248 2.32 5.28 -2.95
N ARG A 249 1.22 4.59 -3.21
CA ARG A 249 0.83 4.05 -4.52
C ARG A 249 -0.64 4.35 -4.82
N ASN A 250 -1.04 5.61 -4.63
CA ASN A 250 -2.42 6.04 -4.81
C ASN A 250 -2.86 5.91 -6.27
N MET A 251 -4.13 5.61 -6.47
CA MET A 251 -4.75 5.52 -7.80
C MET A 251 -6.16 6.09 -7.78
N PRO A 252 -6.59 6.81 -8.80
CA PRO A 252 -7.99 7.14 -9.02
C PRO A 252 -8.89 5.91 -9.13
N TYR A 253 -10.14 6.03 -8.72
CA TYR A 253 -11.19 5.03 -8.94
C TYR A 253 -12.52 5.70 -9.28
N GLY A 254 -13.49 4.92 -9.76
CA GLY A 254 -14.89 5.33 -9.91
C GLY A 254 -15.31 5.58 -11.34
N THR A 255 -16.35 6.37 -11.49
CA THR A 255 -16.94 6.79 -12.77
C THR A 255 -16.66 8.29 -13.01
N VAL A 256 -17.15 8.84 -14.12
CA VAL A 256 -17.00 10.29 -14.38
C VAL A 256 -17.81 11.18 -13.44
N THR A 257 -18.84 10.65 -12.79
CA THR A 257 -19.73 11.39 -11.88
C THR A 257 -19.56 11.04 -10.41
N ASP A 258 -18.98 9.88 -10.13
CA ASP A 258 -18.70 9.41 -8.76
C ASP A 258 -17.30 8.76 -8.75
N HIS A 259 -16.33 9.50 -8.25
CA HIS A 259 -14.92 9.13 -8.30
C HIS A 259 -14.14 9.65 -7.09
N GLY A 260 -12.91 9.16 -6.99
CA GLY A 260 -12.03 9.53 -5.89
C GLY A 260 -10.67 8.87 -5.99
N THR A 261 -10.02 8.72 -4.85
CA THR A 261 -8.68 8.14 -4.73
C THR A 261 -8.70 6.91 -3.83
N MET A 262 -8.13 5.81 -4.32
CA MET A 262 -7.65 4.72 -3.47
C MET A 262 -6.30 5.14 -2.91
N PHE A 263 -6.27 5.44 -1.62
CA PHE A 263 -5.02 5.66 -0.89
C PHE A 263 -4.39 4.31 -0.57
N VAL A 264 -3.14 4.14 -0.97
CA VAL A 264 -2.33 2.94 -0.76
C VAL A 264 -1.01 3.38 -0.15
N GLY A 265 -0.85 3.25 1.16
CA GLY A 265 0.33 3.69 1.90
C GLY A 265 1.04 2.52 2.58
N PHE A 266 2.35 2.40 2.37
CA PHE A 266 3.20 1.38 2.97
C PHE A 266 4.18 1.97 3.98
N SER A 267 4.38 1.29 5.10
CA SER A 267 5.38 1.63 6.11
C SER A 267 5.91 0.38 6.81
N SER A 268 7.12 0.43 7.34
CA SER A 268 7.68 -0.63 8.19
C SER A 268 7.02 -0.73 9.57
N GLU A 269 6.35 0.35 10.00
CA GLU A 269 5.64 0.48 11.27
C GLU A 269 4.26 1.11 11.04
N GLN A 270 3.29 0.85 11.90
CA GLN A 270 1.95 1.42 11.79
C GLN A 270 1.91 2.89 12.18
N GLN A 271 2.77 3.29 13.11
CA GLN A 271 2.76 4.63 13.72
C GLN A 271 2.87 5.78 12.70
N PRO A 272 3.75 5.79 11.67
CA PRO A 272 3.75 6.86 10.67
C PRO A 272 2.41 7.04 9.97
N LEU A 273 1.75 5.94 9.62
CA LEU A 273 0.45 5.95 8.95
C LEU A 273 -0.66 6.47 9.88
N SER A 274 -0.75 5.96 11.12
CA SER A 274 -1.78 6.37 12.07
C SER A 274 -1.64 7.84 12.50
N THR A 275 -0.42 8.29 12.77
CA THR A 275 -0.18 9.68 13.21
C THR A 275 -0.50 10.69 12.10
N MET A 276 -0.26 10.34 10.82
CA MET A 276 -0.68 11.18 9.70
C MET A 276 -2.21 11.28 9.62
N LEU A 277 -2.95 10.19 9.82
CA LEU A 277 -4.42 10.23 9.87
C LEU A 277 -4.93 11.09 11.05
N GLU A 278 -4.34 10.93 12.25
CA GLU A 278 -4.64 11.76 13.41
C GLU A 278 -4.37 13.26 13.14
N SER A 279 -3.27 13.56 12.45
CA SER A 279 -2.93 14.91 12.05
C SER A 279 -3.95 15.49 11.07
N MET A 280 -4.29 14.74 10.01
CA MET A 280 -5.34 15.15 9.05
C MET A 280 -6.70 15.36 9.72
N ALA A 281 -7.00 14.55 10.74
CA ALA A 281 -8.23 14.68 11.53
C ALA A 281 -8.20 15.82 12.57
N GLY A 282 -7.08 16.53 12.67
CA GLY A 282 -6.91 17.66 13.61
C GLY A 282 -6.60 17.27 15.05
N LEU A 283 -6.32 16.01 15.33
CA LEU A 283 -6.12 15.50 16.69
C LEU A 283 -4.72 15.85 17.26
N THR A 284 -3.74 16.11 16.41
CA THR A 284 -2.37 16.44 16.84
C THR A 284 -2.14 17.93 17.07
N SER A 285 -2.83 18.79 16.33
CA SER A 285 -2.59 20.25 16.33
C SER A 285 -3.83 21.09 16.63
N GLY A 286 -5.02 20.47 16.67
CA GLY A 286 -6.30 21.20 16.71
C GLY A 286 -6.68 21.84 15.38
N VAL A 287 -5.95 21.54 14.29
CA VAL A 287 -6.19 22.06 12.94
C VAL A 287 -6.41 20.87 12.01
N ARG A 288 -7.58 20.83 11.35
CA ARG A 288 -7.94 19.78 10.41
C ARG A 288 -7.39 20.11 9.02
N ASP A 289 -6.92 19.10 8.31
CA ASP A 289 -6.45 19.18 6.94
C ASP A 289 -7.54 19.76 6.02
N ALA A 290 -7.22 20.86 5.34
CA ALA A 290 -8.15 21.58 4.46
C ALA A 290 -8.61 20.72 3.27
N LEU A 291 -7.81 19.75 2.80
CA LEU A 291 -8.21 18.84 1.72
C LEU A 291 -9.42 17.98 2.12
N THR A 292 -9.61 17.72 3.42
CA THR A 292 -10.78 16.97 3.92
C THR A 292 -12.13 17.71 3.77
N LEU A 293 -12.12 18.97 3.35
CA LEU A 293 -13.33 19.69 2.94
C LEU A 293 -13.78 19.30 1.52
N TYR A 294 -12.85 18.79 0.70
CA TYR A 294 -13.05 18.46 -0.71
C TYR A 294 -12.97 16.96 -0.99
N THR A 295 -12.56 16.19 0.01
CA THR A 295 -12.48 14.73 -0.06
C THR A 295 -13.05 14.11 1.22
N ARG A 296 -13.66 12.94 1.10
CA ARG A 296 -14.24 12.25 2.25
C ARG A 296 -13.82 10.77 2.25
N PRO A 297 -13.23 10.26 3.34
CA PRO A 297 -12.93 8.84 3.45
C PRO A 297 -14.23 8.04 3.63
N VAL A 298 -14.33 6.92 2.94
CA VAL A 298 -15.47 6.00 3.00
C VAL A 298 -15.07 4.59 3.39
N SER A 299 -13.76 4.35 3.48
CA SER A 299 -13.21 3.10 4.04
C SER A 299 -11.90 3.37 4.78
N GLY A 300 -11.49 2.41 5.62
CA GLY A 300 -10.22 2.40 6.33
C GLY A 300 -9.87 1.00 6.80
N ALA A 301 -8.72 0.48 6.35
CA ALA A 301 -8.22 -0.83 6.75
C ALA A 301 -6.69 -0.83 6.84
N TYR A 302 -6.15 -1.53 7.85
CA TYR A 302 -4.75 -1.90 7.93
C TYR A 302 -4.57 -3.36 7.58
N TYR A 303 -3.59 -3.64 6.74
CA TYR A 303 -3.21 -5.00 6.40
C TYR A 303 -1.71 -5.19 6.64
N PHE A 304 -1.34 -6.34 7.20
CA PHE A 304 0.04 -6.79 7.13
C PHE A 304 0.26 -7.49 5.79
N VAL A 305 1.25 -7.04 5.06
CA VAL A 305 1.70 -7.61 3.77
C VAL A 305 2.97 -8.40 4.03
N PRO A 306 2.91 -9.73 4.18
CA PRO A 306 4.08 -10.55 4.51
C PRO A 306 5.10 -10.59 3.38
N ALA A 307 6.35 -10.89 3.71
CA ALA A 307 7.37 -11.16 2.71
C ALA A 307 6.98 -12.34 1.79
N ALA A 308 7.33 -12.27 0.52
CA ALA A 308 6.96 -13.27 -0.49
C ALA A 308 7.47 -14.68 -0.15
N ASP A 309 8.65 -14.80 0.47
CA ASP A 309 9.19 -16.08 0.90
C ASP A 309 8.44 -16.66 2.11
N ARG A 310 7.82 -15.81 2.96
CA ARG A 310 6.96 -16.23 4.06
C ARG A 310 5.66 -16.82 3.55
N LEU A 311 5.00 -16.14 2.59
CA LEU A 311 3.81 -16.66 1.93
C LEU A 311 4.06 -18.04 1.31
N ARG A 312 5.16 -18.21 0.57
CA ARG A 312 5.51 -19.51 -0.05
C ARG A 312 5.65 -20.62 0.97
N ARG A 313 6.33 -20.39 2.09
CA ARG A 313 6.47 -21.39 3.16
C ARG A 313 5.14 -21.73 3.81
N PHE A 314 4.27 -20.74 3.96
CA PHE A 314 2.95 -20.93 4.53
C PHE A 314 2.08 -21.84 3.64
N ALA A 315 2.10 -21.61 2.32
CA ALA A 315 1.43 -22.46 1.35
C ALA A 315 1.97 -23.91 1.33
N GLU A 316 3.30 -24.11 1.44
CA GLU A 316 3.94 -25.43 1.41
C GLU A 316 3.63 -26.29 2.64
N VAL A 317 3.49 -25.69 3.83
CA VAL A 317 3.19 -26.41 5.08
C VAL A 317 1.80 -27.03 5.05
N ASP A 318 0.80 -26.35 4.49
CA ASP A 318 -0.56 -26.88 4.43
C ASP A 318 -0.76 -27.99 3.37
N LEU A 319 0.01 -27.97 2.29
CA LEU A 319 0.00 -29.04 1.29
C LEU A 319 0.69 -30.34 1.81
N GLY A 320 1.55 -30.23 2.83
CA GLY A 320 2.26 -31.35 3.45
C GLY A 320 1.45 -32.13 4.50
N THR A 321 0.40 -31.52 5.08
CA THR A 321 -0.43 -32.14 6.13
C THR A 321 -1.68 -32.84 5.61
N ALA A 322 -1.97 -32.73 4.31
CA ALA A 322 -3.12 -33.36 3.63
C ALA A 322 -2.79 -34.67 2.90
N ARG A 323 -1.67 -35.33 3.25
CA ARG A 323 -1.30 -36.67 2.70
C ARG A 323 -1.38 -37.76 3.75
#